data_061b5a82c4becc16a7868aafbdf28df5
#
_entry.id   061b5a82c4becc16a7868aafbdf28df5
#
_cell.length_a   1.000
_cell.length_b   1.000
_cell.length_c   1.000
_cell.angle_alpha   90.00
_cell.angle_beta   90.00
_cell.angle_gamma   90.00
#
_symmetry.space_group_name_H-M   'P 1'
#
loop_
_entity.id
_entity.type
_entity.pdbx_description
1 polymer ?
#
loop_
_entity_poly.entity_id
_entity_poly.type
_entity_poly.pdbx_seq_one_letter_code
_entity_poly.pdbx_strand_id
1 'polypeptide(L)'
;DYEVTATGFLGGYQGKWMEAQLDRLKIRSAFVHVEEETRSSMNIVADNGYVTEILEPGPHISEAHLKEFGASFIRLAEESSLIILSGSAAPGISADIYARLIRSAAAMGKKVILDTSGELLKEGIQAAPAVVKPNRKELEYIIGRRLQDREDVKDAANVLLASGIRMVMISLGDKGLILAREGRCLYARVPRVIAMNTVGCGDSVVASLAMSMTAGIGEEELLQRAAAVSAANATTLESGNVPLKLAEEMMKDIEIMEI
;
A
#
# COMPACT_ATOMS: atom_id res chain seq x y z
N ASP A 1 -19.04 6.40 -4.55
CA ASP A 1 -17.85 7.10 -5.06
C ASP A 1 -17.09 7.71 -3.90
N TYR A 2 -15.76 7.72 -3.96
CA TYR A 2 -14.87 8.32 -2.98
C TYR A 2 -14.10 9.46 -3.64
N GLU A 3 -13.99 10.59 -2.96
CA GLU A 3 -13.08 11.65 -3.39
C GLU A 3 -11.66 11.28 -3.00
N VAL A 4 -10.77 11.25 -3.99
CA VAL A 4 -9.35 10.90 -3.81
C VAL A 4 -8.48 12.05 -4.25
N THR A 5 -7.49 12.41 -3.42
CA THR A 5 -6.44 13.35 -3.79
C THR A 5 -5.10 12.63 -3.78
N ALA A 6 -4.39 12.68 -4.90
CA ALA A 6 -3.03 12.18 -5.04
C ALA A 6 -2.02 13.31 -4.79
N THR A 7 -0.96 13.02 -4.03
CA THR A 7 0.10 13.97 -3.72
C THR A 7 1.47 13.29 -3.63
N GLY A 8 2.53 14.05 -3.76
CA GLY A 8 3.91 13.60 -3.76
C GLY A 8 4.77 14.56 -4.55
N PHE A 9 5.75 14.05 -5.28
CA PHE A 9 6.65 14.84 -6.12
C PHE A 9 6.56 14.36 -7.56
N LEU A 10 6.35 15.29 -8.49
CA LEU A 10 6.33 15.03 -9.92
C LEU A 10 7.21 16.05 -10.65
N GLY A 11 7.87 15.61 -11.71
CA GLY A 11 8.67 16.49 -12.55
C GLY A 11 8.80 15.98 -13.98
N GLY A 12 9.22 16.86 -14.86
CA GLY A 12 9.48 16.57 -16.24
C GLY A 12 8.26 16.17 -17.06
N TYR A 13 8.51 15.40 -18.11
CA TYR A 13 7.47 14.95 -19.03
C TYR A 13 6.59 13.85 -18.42
N GLN A 14 7.22 12.90 -17.70
CA GLN A 14 6.50 11.81 -17.03
C GLN A 14 5.56 12.34 -15.95
N GLY A 15 5.99 13.34 -15.19
CA GLY A 15 5.13 13.97 -14.19
C GLY A 15 3.87 14.57 -14.80
N LYS A 16 4.02 15.33 -15.89
CA LYS A 16 2.88 15.92 -16.63
C LYS A 16 1.95 14.86 -17.20
N TRP A 17 2.52 13.76 -17.71
CA TRP A 17 1.74 12.65 -18.22
C TRP A 17 0.92 11.99 -17.10
N MET A 18 1.51 11.77 -15.92
CA MET A 18 0.82 11.21 -14.76
C MET A 18 -0.35 12.10 -14.32
N GLU A 19 -0.14 13.42 -14.22
CA GLU A 19 -1.23 14.36 -13.88
C GLU A 19 -2.37 14.30 -14.89
N ALA A 20 -2.03 14.25 -16.19
CA ALA A 20 -3.05 14.12 -17.22
C ALA A 20 -3.85 12.80 -17.14
N GLN A 21 -3.23 11.68 -16.67
CA GLN A 21 -3.96 10.45 -16.43
C GLN A 21 -4.86 10.56 -15.19
N LEU A 22 -4.38 11.17 -14.10
CA LEU A 22 -5.19 11.39 -12.90
C LEU A 22 -6.41 12.27 -13.19
N ASP A 23 -6.24 13.32 -13.99
CA ASP A 23 -7.34 14.19 -14.43
C ASP A 23 -8.40 13.42 -15.24
N ARG A 24 -7.98 12.56 -16.16
CA ARG A 24 -8.91 11.66 -16.90
C ARG A 24 -9.70 10.74 -15.97
N LEU A 25 -9.09 10.30 -14.88
CA LEU A 25 -9.72 9.47 -13.86
C LEU A 25 -10.51 10.28 -12.84
N LYS A 26 -10.54 11.62 -12.97
CA LYS A 26 -11.17 12.57 -12.02
C LYS A 26 -10.58 12.45 -10.61
N ILE A 27 -9.31 12.13 -10.51
CA ILE A 27 -8.55 12.13 -9.26
C ILE A 27 -7.89 13.49 -9.11
N ARG A 28 -8.18 14.19 -8.01
CA ARG A 28 -7.55 15.46 -7.70
C ARG A 28 -6.05 15.26 -7.52
N SER A 29 -5.23 16.06 -8.19
CA SER A 29 -3.78 16.09 -8.02
C SER A 29 -3.34 17.30 -7.20
N ALA A 30 -2.38 17.10 -6.28
CA ALA A 30 -1.82 18.15 -5.44
C ALA A 30 -0.32 17.86 -5.21
N PHE A 31 0.42 17.73 -6.29
CA PHE A 31 1.85 17.39 -6.26
C PHE A 31 2.71 18.64 -6.09
N VAL A 32 3.87 18.47 -5.47
CA VAL A 32 4.99 19.41 -5.54
C VAL A 32 5.77 19.13 -6.81
N HIS A 33 5.95 20.15 -7.65
CA HIS A 33 6.67 20.01 -8.90
C HIS A 33 8.17 20.19 -8.68
N VAL A 34 8.94 19.29 -9.27
CA VAL A 34 10.41 19.32 -9.26
C VAL A 34 10.95 19.45 -10.67
N GLU A 35 12.20 19.92 -10.80
CA GLU A 35 12.82 20.16 -12.11
C GLU A 35 13.22 18.87 -12.82
N GLU A 36 13.67 17.86 -12.06
CA GLU A 36 14.13 16.59 -12.60
C GLU A 36 12.95 15.69 -12.99
N GLU A 37 13.23 14.73 -13.88
CA GLU A 37 12.23 13.81 -14.42
C GLU A 37 11.69 12.85 -13.35
N THR A 38 10.40 12.64 -13.32
CA THR A 38 9.78 11.57 -12.53
C THR A 38 10.29 10.22 -13.03
N ARG A 39 10.67 9.33 -12.12
CA ARG A 39 11.22 8.02 -12.45
C ARG A 39 10.28 7.16 -13.28
N SER A 40 10.85 6.33 -14.14
CA SER A 40 10.19 5.19 -14.77
C SER A 40 10.65 3.89 -14.13
N SER A 41 9.76 2.92 -14.08
CA SER A 41 10.09 1.55 -13.69
C SER A 41 9.65 0.62 -14.81
N MET A 42 10.52 -0.30 -15.21
CA MET A 42 10.28 -1.18 -16.35
C MET A 42 10.44 -2.63 -15.92
N ASN A 43 9.44 -3.46 -16.23
CA ASN A 43 9.51 -4.91 -16.10
C ASN A 43 9.64 -5.56 -17.46
N ILE A 44 10.74 -6.29 -17.68
CA ILE A 44 10.97 -7.07 -18.89
C ILE A 44 10.62 -8.52 -18.55
N VAL A 45 9.56 -9.03 -19.18
CA VAL A 45 9.11 -10.41 -18.98
C VAL A 45 9.58 -11.25 -20.16
N ALA A 46 10.45 -12.23 -19.91
CA ALA A 46 10.92 -13.18 -20.90
C ALA A 46 9.89 -14.31 -21.14
N ASP A 47 9.93 -14.98 -22.29
CA ASP A 47 9.01 -16.06 -22.67
C ASP A 47 9.00 -17.24 -21.67
N ASN A 48 10.09 -17.45 -20.95
CA ASN A 48 10.20 -18.47 -19.89
C ASN A 48 9.64 -18.02 -18.54
N GLY A 49 9.02 -16.83 -18.46
CA GLY A 49 8.45 -16.26 -17.23
C GLY A 49 9.48 -15.57 -16.32
N TYR A 50 10.75 -15.46 -16.72
CA TYR A 50 11.74 -14.69 -15.97
C TYR A 50 11.45 -13.19 -16.10
N VAL A 51 11.43 -12.48 -14.97
CA VAL A 51 11.18 -11.04 -14.92
C VAL A 51 12.45 -10.31 -14.51
N THR A 52 12.85 -9.35 -15.33
CA THR A 52 13.91 -8.39 -15.01
C THR A 52 13.27 -7.03 -14.72
N GLU A 53 13.48 -6.53 -13.52
CA GLU A 53 12.95 -5.24 -13.08
C GLU A 53 14.06 -4.19 -13.13
N ILE A 54 13.81 -3.08 -13.82
CA ILE A 54 14.70 -1.91 -13.90
C ILE A 54 14.00 -0.77 -13.16
N LEU A 55 14.58 -0.35 -12.03
CA LEU A 55 14.04 0.71 -11.17
C LEU A 55 14.96 1.94 -11.24
N GLU A 56 14.45 3.05 -11.74
CA GLU A 56 15.14 4.32 -11.67
C GLU A 56 15.03 4.91 -10.25
N PRO A 57 16.06 5.65 -9.77
CA PRO A 57 16.05 6.23 -8.42
C PRO A 57 15.03 7.37 -8.26
N GLY A 58 14.66 8.04 -9.36
CA GLY A 58 13.81 9.23 -9.35
C GLY A 58 14.59 10.54 -9.10
N PRO A 59 13.86 11.67 -9.08
CA PRO A 59 14.43 13.00 -8.92
C PRO A 59 15.00 13.19 -7.50
N HIS A 60 16.00 14.05 -7.37
CA HIS A 60 16.49 14.49 -6.07
C HIS A 60 15.54 15.54 -5.47
N ILE A 61 15.07 15.29 -4.24
CA ILE A 61 14.15 16.19 -3.56
C ILE A 61 14.94 17.10 -2.60
N SER A 62 14.88 18.40 -2.87
CA SER A 62 15.52 19.42 -2.05
C SER A 62 14.76 19.67 -0.73
N GLU A 63 15.42 20.31 0.23
CA GLU A 63 14.78 20.75 1.48
C GLU A 63 13.62 21.74 1.23
N ALA A 64 13.73 22.58 0.20
CA ALA A 64 12.65 23.50 -0.19
C ALA A 64 11.42 22.74 -0.66
N HIS A 65 11.58 21.73 -1.52
CA HIS A 65 10.49 20.86 -1.97
C HIS A 65 9.86 20.06 -0.80
N LEU A 66 10.69 19.57 0.14
CA LEU A 66 10.19 18.87 1.34
C LEU A 66 9.38 19.80 2.24
N LYS A 67 9.78 21.05 2.38
CA LYS A 67 9.03 22.06 3.16
C LYS A 67 7.69 22.39 2.51
N GLU A 68 7.68 22.55 1.20
CA GLU A 68 6.43 22.79 0.42
C GLU A 68 5.50 21.58 0.54
N PHE A 69 6.01 20.38 0.35
CA PHE A 69 5.26 19.14 0.53
C PHE A 69 4.67 19.02 1.94
N GLY A 70 5.46 19.32 2.97
CA GLY A 70 5.00 19.28 4.36
C GLY A 70 3.81 20.22 4.61
N ALA A 71 3.86 21.46 4.09
CA ALA A 71 2.77 22.41 4.19
C ALA A 71 1.51 21.93 3.42
N SER A 72 1.70 21.38 2.20
CA SER A 72 0.60 20.82 1.42
C SER A 72 -0.01 19.59 2.11
N PHE A 73 0.82 18.71 2.67
CA PHE A 73 0.37 17.53 3.40
C PHE A 73 -0.55 17.88 4.57
N ILE A 74 -0.18 18.86 5.40
CA ILE A 74 -1.01 19.28 6.55
C ILE A 74 -2.39 19.73 6.06
N ARG A 75 -2.45 20.60 5.07
CA ARG A 75 -3.71 21.08 4.50
C ARG A 75 -4.58 19.94 3.94
N LEU A 76 -3.98 19.02 3.17
CA LEU A 76 -4.69 17.88 2.60
C LEU A 76 -5.14 16.88 3.69
N ALA A 77 -4.34 16.71 4.73
CA ALA A 77 -4.69 15.85 5.86
C ALA A 77 -5.90 16.40 6.63
N GLU A 78 -6.02 17.72 6.82
CA GLU A 78 -7.18 18.34 7.44
C GLU A 78 -8.48 18.02 6.69
N GLU A 79 -8.43 18.04 5.35
CA GLU A 79 -9.57 17.75 4.45
C GLU A 79 -9.91 16.25 4.36
N SER A 80 -8.97 15.36 4.74
CA SER A 80 -9.10 13.92 4.52
C SER A 80 -9.66 13.17 5.72
N SER A 81 -10.46 12.13 5.50
CA SER A 81 -10.91 11.19 6.54
C SER A 81 -9.91 10.06 6.80
N LEU A 82 -9.13 9.70 5.79
CA LEU A 82 -8.13 8.64 5.80
C LEU A 82 -6.95 9.04 4.92
N ILE A 83 -5.75 8.68 5.34
CA ILE A 83 -4.50 8.97 4.63
C ILE A 83 -3.83 7.65 4.27
N ILE A 84 -3.35 7.55 3.05
CA ILE A 84 -2.53 6.43 2.58
C ILE A 84 -1.13 6.96 2.30
N LEU A 85 -0.13 6.38 2.95
CA LEU A 85 1.28 6.61 2.67
C LEU A 85 1.83 5.35 2.00
N SER A 86 2.14 5.46 0.71
CA SER A 86 2.55 4.32 -0.12
C SER A 86 3.79 4.63 -0.95
N GLY A 87 4.57 3.59 -1.24
CA GLY A 87 5.71 3.64 -2.13
C GLY A 87 7.05 3.90 -1.45
N SER A 88 8.07 4.13 -2.27
CA SER A 88 9.45 4.41 -1.83
C SER A 88 9.73 5.91 -1.82
N ALA A 89 10.72 6.33 -1.04
CA ALA A 89 11.20 7.70 -1.03
C ALA A 89 12.20 7.95 -2.18
N ALA A 90 12.14 9.14 -2.76
CA ALA A 90 13.11 9.62 -3.73
C ALA A 90 14.43 10.04 -3.05
N PRO A 91 15.56 10.12 -3.79
CA PRO A 91 16.80 10.66 -3.26
C PRO A 91 16.63 12.04 -2.61
N GLY A 92 17.31 12.27 -1.49
CA GLY A 92 17.17 13.49 -0.68
C GLY A 92 16.11 13.42 0.41
N ILE A 93 15.27 12.38 0.43
CA ILE A 93 14.26 12.16 1.47
C ILE A 93 14.82 11.18 2.51
N SER A 94 14.76 11.57 3.79
CA SER A 94 15.22 10.71 4.89
C SER A 94 14.25 9.55 5.16
N ALA A 95 14.77 8.45 5.69
CA ALA A 95 13.98 7.23 5.96
C ALA A 95 12.86 7.44 6.98
N ASP A 96 12.94 8.46 7.82
CA ASP A 96 11.95 8.81 8.84
C ASP A 96 10.74 9.61 8.30
N ILE A 97 10.71 9.91 7.00
CA ILE A 97 9.67 10.77 6.42
C ILE A 97 8.25 10.27 6.75
N TYR A 98 8.01 8.98 6.56
CA TYR A 98 6.68 8.42 6.86
C TYR A 98 6.35 8.46 8.34
N ALA A 99 7.33 8.24 9.23
CA ALA A 99 7.11 8.39 10.66
C ALA A 99 6.71 9.83 11.04
N ARG A 100 7.33 10.83 10.42
CA ARG A 100 6.98 12.24 10.62
C ARG A 100 5.57 12.56 10.13
N LEU A 101 5.21 12.09 8.93
CA LEU A 101 3.87 12.28 8.36
C LEU A 101 2.79 11.57 9.20
N ILE A 102 3.05 10.34 9.68
CA ILE A 102 2.14 9.59 10.55
C ILE A 102 1.91 10.35 11.86
N ARG A 103 2.96 10.84 12.52
CA ARG A 103 2.82 11.63 13.76
C ARG A 103 2.02 12.91 13.53
N SER A 104 2.26 13.61 12.41
CA SER A 104 1.50 14.81 12.04
C SER A 104 0.03 14.49 11.81
N ALA A 105 -0.28 13.41 11.09
CA ALA A 105 -1.64 12.94 10.87
C ALA A 105 -2.34 12.53 12.19
N ALA A 106 -1.63 11.80 13.05
CA ALA A 106 -2.15 11.37 14.35
C ALA A 106 -2.48 12.55 15.27
N ALA A 107 -1.65 13.61 15.26
CA ALA A 107 -1.93 14.85 16.01
C ALA A 107 -3.23 15.55 15.55
N MET A 108 -3.65 15.32 14.30
CA MET A 108 -4.93 15.79 13.74
C MET A 108 -6.08 14.76 13.88
N GLY A 109 -5.85 13.65 14.59
CA GLY A 109 -6.84 12.57 14.76
C GLY A 109 -7.10 11.75 13.49
N LYS A 110 -6.22 11.84 12.49
CA LYS A 110 -6.40 11.11 11.21
C LYS A 110 -5.81 9.71 11.28
N LYS A 111 -6.48 8.77 10.60
CA LYS A 111 -5.99 7.39 10.45
C LYS A 111 -5.05 7.32 9.24
N VAL A 112 -3.98 6.55 9.38
CA VAL A 112 -3.00 6.34 8.31
C VAL A 112 -2.89 4.85 8.00
N ILE A 113 -2.92 4.50 6.71
CA ILE A 113 -2.49 3.22 6.18
C ILE A 113 -1.06 3.40 5.64
N LEU A 114 -0.13 2.57 6.08
CA LEU A 114 1.25 2.58 5.62
C LEU A 114 1.53 1.34 4.77
N ASP A 115 1.96 1.55 3.53
CA ASP A 115 2.39 0.51 2.58
C ASP A 115 3.71 0.88 1.92
N THR A 116 4.80 0.46 2.52
CA THR A 116 6.16 0.72 2.06
C THR A 116 7.08 -0.41 2.47
N SER A 117 8.36 -0.32 2.16
CA SER A 117 9.34 -1.39 2.40
C SER A 117 10.63 -0.88 3.04
N GLY A 118 11.49 -1.81 3.47
CA GLY A 118 12.83 -1.52 3.98
C GLY A 118 12.85 -0.58 5.18
N GLU A 119 13.81 0.33 5.22
CA GLU A 119 13.98 1.28 6.33
C GLU A 119 12.80 2.25 6.47
N LEU A 120 12.15 2.65 5.37
CA LEU A 120 10.94 3.48 5.43
C LEU A 120 9.81 2.79 6.22
N LEU A 121 9.63 1.48 6.02
CA LEU A 121 8.64 0.69 6.76
C LEU A 121 9.05 0.57 8.22
N LYS A 122 10.31 0.25 8.49
CA LYS A 122 10.84 0.08 9.84
C LYS A 122 10.73 1.36 10.68
N GLU A 123 11.10 2.51 10.10
CA GLU A 123 10.93 3.81 10.75
C GLU A 123 9.46 4.21 10.87
N GLY A 124 8.65 3.96 9.82
CA GLY A 124 7.23 4.30 9.80
C GLY A 124 6.41 3.57 10.87
N ILE A 125 6.71 2.31 11.13
CA ILE A 125 6.08 1.50 12.19
C ILE A 125 6.27 2.13 13.59
N GLN A 126 7.40 2.78 13.86
CA GLN A 126 7.68 3.44 15.13
C GLN A 126 6.72 4.60 15.45
N ALA A 127 6.00 5.09 14.44
CA ALA A 127 4.97 6.11 14.62
C ALA A 127 3.54 5.53 14.80
N ALA A 128 3.42 4.21 14.91
CA ALA A 128 2.17 3.48 15.13
C ALA A 128 1.03 3.90 14.16
N PRO A 129 1.16 3.70 12.83
CA PRO A 129 0.07 3.95 11.90
C PRO A 129 -1.16 3.10 12.28
N ALA A 130 -2.36 3.53 11.85
CA ALA A 130 -3.58 2.77 12.13
C ALA A 130 -3.55 1.38 11.48
N VAL A 131 -2.98 1.30 10.27
CA VAL A 131 -2.82 0.05 9.52
C VAL A 131 -1.45 0.00 8.88
N VAL A 132 -0.84 -1.17 8.86
CA VAL A 132 0.35 -1.47 8.07
C VAL A 132 0.09 -2.70 7.19
N LYS A 133 0.60 -2.67 5.94
CA LYS A 133 0.42 -3.78 5.00
C LYS A 133 1.75 -4.36 4.52
N PRO A 134 2.51 -5.07 5.33
CA PRO A 134 3.70 -5.77 4.86
C PRO A 134 3.33 -7.01 4.03
N ASN A 135 4.20 -7.36 3.09
CA ASN A 135 4.27 -8.73 2.60
C ASN A 135 5.13 -9.59 3.55
N ARG A 136 5.16 -10.92 3.31
CA ARG A 136 5.93 -11.83 4.16
C ARG A 136 7.41 -11.47 4.28
N LYS A 137 8.05 -11.06 3.17
CA LYS A 137 9.49 -10.71 3.18
C LYS A 137 9.76 -9.43 3.95
N GLU A 138 8.88 -8.44 3.82
CA GLU A 138 8.95 -7.19 4.58
C GLU A 138 8.73 -7.43 6.07
N LEU A 139 7.80 -8.32 6.42
CA LEU A 139 7.58 -8.72 7.81
C LEU A 139 8.80 -9.45 8.38
N GLU A 140 9.40 -10.39 7.63
CA GLU A 140 10.66 -11.05 7.98
C GLU A 140 11.81 -10.06 8.20
N TYR A 141 11.90 -9.03 7.35
CA TYR A 141 12.89 -7.96 7.49
C TYR A 141 12.71 -7.17 8.79
N ILE A 142 11.48 -6.80 9.14
CA ILE A 142 11.17 -6.06 10.37
C ILE A 142 11.48 -6.91 11.60
N ILE A 143 11.07 -8.17 11.61
CA ILE A 143 11.19 -9.07 12.76
C ILE A 143 12.63 -9.62 12.88
N GLY A 144 13.43 -9.56 11.81
CA GLY A 144 14.82 -10.03 11.77
C GLY A 144 14.98 -11.56 11.73
N ARG A 145 13.92 -12.30 11.43
CA ARG A 145 13.94 -13.76 11.26
C ARG A 145 13.03 -14.24 10.13
N ARG A 146 13.30 -15.40 9.58
CA ARG A 146 12.39 -16.07 8.64
C ARG A 146 11.14 -16.58 9.36
N LEU A 147 10.03 -16.54 8.65
CA LEU A 147 8.74 -17.04 9.10
C LEU A 147 8.45 -18.35 8.37
N GLN A 148 8.26 -19.46 9.10
CA GLN A 148 8.12 -20.80 8.53
C GLN A 148 6.69 -21.06 8.04
N ASP A 149 5.71 -20.77 8.88
CA ASP A 149 4.31 -21.07 8.70
C ASP A 149 3.40 -19.87 9.06
N ARG A 150 2.11 -20.11 9.15
CA ARG A 150 1.11 -19.08 9.47
C ARG A 150 1.14 -18.67 10.94
N GLU A 151 1.51 -19.56 11.84
CA GLU A 151 1.64 -19.23 13.26
C GLU A 151 2.79 -18.26 13.49
N ASP A 152 3.94 -18.50 12.84
CA ASP A 152 5.06 -17.55 12.83
C ASP A 152 4.63 -16.16 12.30
N VAL A 153 3.78 -16.12 11.26
CA VAL A 153 3.27 -14.85 10.70
C VAL A 153 2.34 -14.16 11.69
N LYS A 154 1.47 -14.90 12.37
CA LYS A 154 0.58 -14.38 13.41
C LYS A 154 1.38 -13.80 14.59
N ASP A 155 2.40 -14.54 15.07
CA ASP A 155 3.28 -14.06 16.14
C ASP A 155 4.00 -12.77 15.73
N ALA A 156 4.51 -12.71 14.51
CA ALA A 156 5.14 -11.51 13.96
C ALA A 156 4.16 -10.34 13.87
N ALA A 157 2.91 -10.59 13.46
CA ALA A 157 1.86 -9.57 13.46
C ALA A 157 1.56 -9.05 14.87
N ASN A 158 1.53 -9.93 15.88
CA ASN A 158 1.31 -9.56 17.27
C ASN A 158 2.41 -8.63 17.80
N VAL A 159 3.67 -8.80 17.37
CA VAL A 159 4.76 -7.87 17.70
C VAL A 159 4.47 -6.47 17.16
N LEU A 160 3.97 -6.36 15.93
CA LEU A 160 3.58 -5.06 15.37
C LEU A 160 2.36 -4.45 16.08
N LEU A 161 1.37 -5.25 16.42
CA LEU A 161 0.20 -4.78 17.18
C LEU A 161 0.62 -4.24 18.56
N ALA A 162 1.57 -4.92 19.24
CA ALA A 162 2.09 -4.48 20.52
C ALA A 162 2.83 -3.12 20.45
N SER A 163 3.29 -2.69 19.27
CA SER A 163 3.86 -1.35 19.05
C SER A 163 2.83 -0.22 18.88
N GLY A 164 1.53 -0.53 19.03
CA GLY A 164 0.44 0.45 18.95
C GLY A 164 -0.29 0.50 17.60
N ILE A 165 0.12 -0.31 16.62
CA ILE A 165 -0.59 -0.47 15.35
C ILE A 165 -1.91 -1.19 15.63
N ARG A 166 -3.02 -0.72 15.02
CA ARG A 166 -4.35 -1.27 15.29
C ARG A 166 -4.74 -2.45 14.40
N MET A 167 -4.13 -2.53 13.22
CA MET A 167 -4.41 -3.58 12.23
C MET A 167 -3.16 -3.85 11.40
N VAL A 168 -2.85 -5.12 11.20
CA VAL A 168 -1.78 -5.57 10.32
C VAL A 168 -2.39 -6.44 9.22
N MET A 169 -2.25 -6.03 7.95
CA MET A 169 -2.66 -6.80 6.78
C MET A 169 -1.42 -7.39 6.12
N ILE A 170 -1.31 -8.72 6.09
CA ILE A 170 -0.11 -9.38 5.56
C ILE A 170 -0.44 -10.09 4.26
N SER A 171 0.27 -9.75 3.17
CA SER A 171 0.15 -10.46 1.91
C SER A 171 1.11 -11.65 1.84
N LEU A 172 0.57 -12.82 1.46
CA LEU A 172 1.30 -14.10 1.36
C LEU A 172 1.44 -14.56 -0.09
N GLY A 173 1.24 -13.67 -1.06
CA GLY A 173 1.23 -13.98 -2.49
C GLY A 173 0.04 -14.87 -2.85
N ASP A 174 0.31 -15.95 -3.58
CA ASP A 174 -0.69 -16.95 -3.98
C ASP A 174 -1.34 -17.72 -2.82
N LYS A 175 -0.80 -17.56 -1.62
CA LYS A 175 -1.34 -18.16 -0.39
C LYS A 175 -2.39 -17.30 0.32
N GLY A 176 -2.71 -16.12 -0.22
CA GLY A 176 -3.78 -15.25 0.30
C GLY A 176 -3.31 -14.15 1.24
N LEU A 177 -4.18 -13.75 2.16
CA LEU A 177 -3.98 -12.62 3.06
C LEU A 177 -4.23 -13.02 4.52
N ILE A 178 -3.53 -12.37 5.45
CA ILE A 178 -3.81 -12.42 6.88
C ILE A 178 -4.16 -11.01 7.35
N LEU A 179 -5.22 -10.89 8.16
CA LEU A 179 -5.58 -9.70 8.88
C LEU A 179 -5.45 -9.99 10.37
N ALA A 180 -4.59 -9.25 11.05
CA ALA A 180 -4.39 -9.36 12.48
C ALA A 180 -4.82 -8.05 13.18
N ARG A 181 -5.52 -8.21 14.30
CA ARG A 181 -5.87 -7.17 15.27
C ARG A 181 -5.72 -7.73 16.68
N GLU A 182 -5.82 -6.85 17.68
CA GLU A 182 -5.78 -7.28 19.07
C GLU A 182 -6.82 -8.38 19.35
N GLY A 183 -6.34 -9.54 19.79
CA GLY A 183 -7.17 -10.68 20.13
C GLY A 183 -7.80 -11.43 18.96
N ARG A 184 -7.54 -11.05 17.70
CA ARG A 184 -8.13 -11.71 16.53
C ARG A 184 -7.17 -11.78 15.35
N CYS A 185 -7.08 -12.95 14.72
CA CYS A 185 -6.30 -13.15 13.50
C CYS A 185 -7.11 -13.95 12.48
N LEU A 186 -7.35 -13.35 11.31
CA LEU A 186 -8.13 -13.92 10.23
C LEU A 186 -7.21 -14.22 9.04
N TYR A 187 -7.45 -15.34 8.39
CA TYR A 187 -6.78 -15.74 7.17
C TYR A 187 -7.79 -15.90 6.04
N ALA A 188 -7.52 -15.23 4.92
CA ALA A 188 -8.27 -15.40 3.67
C ALA A 188 -7.50 -16.35 2.75
N ARG A 189 -8.10 -17.47 2.42
CA ARG A 189 -7.62 -18.38 1.38
C ARG A 189 -8.19 -17.94 0.03
N VAL A 190 -7.30 -17.63 -0.91
CA VAL A 190 -7.69 -17.23 -2.27
C VAL A 190 -7.76 -18.43 -3.21
N PRO A 191 -8.68 -18.43 -4.19
CA PRO A 191 -8.68 -19.43 -5.24
C PRO A 191 -7.43 -19.31 -6.11
N ARG A 192 -7.00 -20.41 -6.71
CA ARG A 192 -5.88 -20.39 -7.65
C ARG A 192 -6.29 -19.65 -8.93
N VAL A 193 -5.50 -18.66 -9.30
CA VAL A 193 -5.66 -17.91 -10.55
C VAL A 193 -4.42 -18.05 -11.42
N ILE A 194 -4.59 -17.91 -12.71
CA ILE A 194 -3.46 -17.76 -13.64
C ILE A 194 -3.05 -16.30 -13.57
N ALA A 195 -1.95 -16.04 -12.88
CA ALA A 195 -1.43 -14.69 -12.76
C ALA A 195 -0.78 -14.26 -14.08
N MET A 196 -1.23 -13.14 -14.61
CA MET A 196 -0.65 -12.47 -15.78
C MET A 196 0.33 -11.37 -15.35
N ASN A 197 -0.05 -10.60 -14.32
CA ASN A 197 0.81 -9.55 -13.75
C ASN A 197 0.45 -9.36 -12.26
N THR A 198 1.45 -9.44 -11.39
CA THR A 198 1.27 -9.26 -9.94
C THR A 198 1.54 -7.83 -9.45
N VAL A 199 1.99 -6.93 -10.35
CA VAL A 199 2.18 -5.52 -10.04
C VAL A 199 0.81 -4.87 -9.77
N GLY A 200 0.73 -4.07 -8.71
CA GLY A 200 -0.53 -3.43 -8.30
C GLY A 200 -1.45 -4.30 -7.43
N CYS A 201 -1.15 -5.60 -7.21
CA CYS A 201 -1.93 -6.41 -6.27
C CYS A 201 -1.89 -5.85 -4.85
N GLY A 202 -0.73 -5.37 -4.39
CA GLY A 202 -0.56 -4.70 -3.10
C GLY A 202 -1.39 -3.42 -3.01
N ASP A 203 -1.31 -2.59 -4.05
CA ASP A 203 -2.06 -1.33 -4.14
C ASP A 203 -3.57 -1.58 -4.15
N SER A 204 -4.03 -2.63 -4.83
CA SER A 204 -5.43 -3.05 -4.84
C SER A 204 -5.93 -3.46 -3.45
N VAL A 205 -5.08 -4.14 -2.65
CA VAL A 205 -5.37 -4.44 -1.24
C VAL A 205 -5.50 -3.15 -0.43
N VAL A 206 -4.57 -2.20 -0.59
CA VAL A 206 -4.60 -0.90 0.13
C VAL A 206 -5.85 -0.11 -0.24
N ALA A 207 -6.21 -0.06 -1.51
CA ALA A 207 -7.43 0.60 -1.96
C ALA A 207 -8.68 -0.02 -1.35
N SER A 208 -8.78 -1.35 -1.35
CA SER A 208 -9.89 -2.10 -0.73
C SER A 208 -9.96 -1.86 0.77
N LEU A 209 -8.82 -1.85 1.47
CA LEU A 209 -8.72 -1.50 2.89
C LEU A 209 -9.27 -0.11 3.17
N ALA A 210 -8.80 0.88 2.42
CA ALA A 210 -9.21 2.28 2.60
C ALA A 210 -10.72 2.44 2.40
N MET A 211 -11.26 1.88 1.32
CA MET A 211 -12.70 1.89 1.03
C MET A 211 -13.51 1.21 2.12
N SER A 212 -13.11 0.02 2.54
CA SER A 212 -13.80 -0.78 3.55
C SER A 212 -13.78 -0.10 4.92
N MET A 213 -12.64 0.47 5.32
CA MET A 213 -12.51 1.22 6.58
C MET A 213 -13.36 2.48 6.59
N THR A 214 -13.44 3.19 5.46
CA THR A 214 -14.26 4.41 5.31
C THR A 214 -15.75 4.07 5.35
N ALA A 215 -16.16 2.94 4.77
CA ALA A 215 -17.52 2.44 4.79
C ALA A 215 -17.93 1.75 6.12
N GLY A 216 -16.99 1.54 7.04
CA GLY A 216 -17.25 0.85 8.31
C GLY A 216 -17.58 -0.65 8.15
N ILE A 217 -17.03 -1.28 7.12
CA ILE A 217 -17.26 -2.71 6.83
C ILE A 217 -16.55 -3.57 7.87
N GLY A 218 -17.17 -4.70 8.25
CA GLY A 218 -16.64 -5.66 9.21
C GLY A 218 -15.37 -6.37 8.69
N GLU A 219 -14.56 -6.90 9.59
CA GLU A 219 -13.22 -7.43 9.32
C GLU A 219 -13.19 -8.60 8.34
N GLU A 220 -14.16 -9.51 8.44
CA GLU A 220 -14.25 -10.68 7.55
C GLU A 220 -14.53 -10.24 6.11
N GLU A 221 -15.54 -9.39 5.93
CA GLU A 221 -15.90 -8.86 4.61
C GLU A 221 -14.79 -7.97 4.06
N LEU A 222 -14.14 -7.14 4.90
CA LEU A 222 -12.98 -6.33 4.53
C LEU A 222 -11.86 -7.20 3.99
N LEU A 223 -11.50 -8.28 4.72
CA LEU A 223 -10.45 -9.21 4.32
C LEU A 223 -10.83 -9.96 3.03
N GLN A 224 -12.08 -10.40 2.91
CA GLN A 224 -12.61 -11.08 1.73
C GLN A 224 -12.55 -10.18 0.49
N ARG A 225 -12.97 -8.92 0.61
CA ARG A 225 -12.88 -7.92 -0.48
C ARG A 225 -11.44 -7.67 -0.89
N ALA A 226 -10.53 -7.46 0.08
CA ALA A 226 -9.13 -7.22 -0.19
C ALA A 226 -8.47 -8.39 -0.92
N ALA A 227 -8.80 -9.62 -0.52
CA ALA A 227 -8.32 -10.83 -1.17
C ALA A 227 -8.86 -10.98 -2.61
N ALA A 228 -10.14 -10.69 -2.82
CA ALA A 228 -10.79 -10.77 -4.13
C ALA A 228 -10.22 -9.76 -5.13
N VAL A 229 -10.07 -8.50 -4.74
CA VAL A 229 -9.53 -7.46 -5.65
C VAL A 229 -8.07 -7.71 -5.98
N SER A 230 -7.28 -8.22 -5.02
CA SER A 230 -5.89 -8.61 -5.26
C SER A 230 -5.77 -9.77 -6.24
N ALA A 231 -6.60 -10.81 -6.08
CA ALA A 231 -6.64 -11.95 -6.99
C ALA A 231 -7.12 -11.56 -8.40
N ALA A 232 -8.15 -10.72 -8.49
CA ALA A 232 -8.66 -10.22 -9.77
C ALA A 232 -7.63 -9.33 -10.49
N ASN A 233 -6.90 -8.45 -9.77
CA ASN A 233 -5.81 -7.66 -10.37
C ASN A 233 -4.74 -8.55 -11.00
N ALA A 234 -4.38 -9.66 -10.35
CA ALA A 234 -3.35 -10.56 -10.86
C ALA A 234 -3.71 -11.20 -12.22
N THR A 235 -4.98 -11.22 -12.62
CA THR A 235 -5.44 -11.79 -13.89
C THR A 235 -5.37 -10.82 -15.08
N THR A 236 -4.94 -9.57 -14.86
CA THR A 236 -4.82 -8.55 -15.90
C THR A 236 -3.36 -8.24 -16.23
N LEU A 237 -3.09 -7.73 -17.43
CA LEU A 237 -1.76 -7.25 -17.81
C LEU A 237 -1.49 -5.84 -17.24
N GLU A 238 -2.54 -5.05 -17.09
CA GLU A 238 -2.46 -3.67 -16.60
C GLU A 238 -2.42 -3.64 -15.08
N SER A 239 -1.45 -2.94 -14.52
CA SER A 239 -1.31 -2.76 -13.07
C SER A 239 -2.44 -1.89 -12.53
N GLY A 240 -3.07 -2.31 -11.44
CA GLY A 240 -4.14 -1.56 -10.78
C GLY A 240 -5.49 -1.55 -11.51
N ASN A 241 -5.61 -2.25 -12.63
CA ASN A 241 -6.87 -2.40 -13.34
C ASN A 241 -7.61 -3.65 -12.85
N VAL A 242 -8.44 -3.48 -11.82
CA VAL A 242 -9.20 -4.58 -11.21
C VAL A 242 -10.51 -4.83 -11.96
N PRO A 243 -10.72 -6.01 -12.55
CA PRO A 243 -12.02 -6.39 -13.11
C PRO A 243 -13.04 -6.60 -11.97
N LEU A 244 -13.80 -5.55 -11.63
CA LEU A 244 -14.68 -5.54 -10.45
C LEU A 244 -15.70 -6.70 -10.44
N LYS A 245 -16.30 -7.03 -11.61
CA LYS A 245 -17.22 -8.17 -11.70
C LYS A 245 -16.54 -9.49 -11.33
N LEU A 246 -15.32 -9.70 -11.81
CA LEU A 246 -14.54 -10.89 -11.48
C LEU A 246 -14.18 -10.91 -9.98
N ALA A 247 -13.83 -9.77 -9.41
CA ALA A 247 -13.58 -9.65 -7.96
C ALA A 247 -14.85 -10.03 -7.16
N GLU A 248 -16.02 -9.55 -7.55
CA GLU A 248 -17.30 -9.90 -6.91
C GLU A 248 -17.63 -11.41 -7.03
N GLU A 249 -17.30 -12.03 -8.15
CA GLU A 249 -17.43 -13.48 -8.33
C GLU A 249 -16.45 -14.24 -7.44
N MET A 250 -15.19 -13.85 -7.41
CA MET A 250 -14.14 -14.47 -6.60
C MET A 250 -14.39 -14.35 -5.08
N MET A 251 -15.08 -13.30 -4.64
CA MET A 251 -15.46 -13.18 -3.22
C MET A 251 -16.22 -14.41 -2.72
N LYS A 252 -17.04 -15.05 -3.55
CA LYS A 252 -17.85 -16.22 -3.16
C LYS A 252 -17.00 -17.45 -2.87
N ASP A 253 -15.80 -17.52 -3.46
CA ASP A 253 -14.89 -18.65 -3.36
C ASP A 253 -13.77 -18.41 -2.33
N ILE A 254 -13.75 -17.24 -1.69
CA ILE A 254 -12.77 -16.91 -0.66
C ILE A 254 -13.26 -17.39 0.70
N GLU A 255 -12.49 -18.31 1.27
CA GLU A 255 -12.73 -18.84 2.61
C GLU A 255 -12.01 -17.98 3.65
N ILE A 256 -12.76 -17.50 4.66
CA ILE A 256 -12.20 -16.81 5.82
C ILE A 256 -12.12 -17.77 6.98
N MET A 257 -10.97 -17.86 7.62
CA MET A 257 -10.71 -18.72 8.78
C MET A 257 -10.08 -17.89 9.89
N GLU A 258 -10.49 -18.11 11.11
CA GLU A 258 -9.79 -17.61 12.29
C GLU A 258 -8.63 -18.53 12.64
N ILE A 259 -7.43 -17.97 12.94
CA ILE A 259 -6.20 -18.74 13.17
C ILE A 259 -5.50 -18.28 14.44
#